data_857f6710e20b473a6e512e42212cb9fc
#
_entry.id   857f6710e20b473a6e512e42212cb9fc
#
_cell.length_a   1.000
_cell.length_b   1.000
_cell.length_c   1.000
_cell.angle_alpha   90.00
_cell.angle_beta   90.00
_cell.angle_gamma   90.00
#
_symmetry.space_group_name_H-M   'P 1'
#
loop_
_entity.id
_entity.type
_entity.pdbx_description
1 polymer ?
#
loop_
_entity_poly.entity_id
_entity_poly.type
_entity_poly.pdbx_seq_one_letter_code
_entity_poly.pdbx_strand_id
1 'polypeptide(L)'
;GSLPRSMNSFLSRMSALKRIQKELIDLGKDPPANCSAGPIDEKDQYHWQATIMGPDDSPYAGGVFFLNIHFPTDYPFKPAKINFTTRIYHPNINSNGSICLDILKEQWSPALTISKVLLSISSLLTDPNPDDPLVPEIAHIYKTDKSKYETTAREWARKYAM
;
A
#
# COMPACT_ATOMS: atom_id res chain seq x y z
N GLY A 1 -4.42 38.40 9.58
CA GLY A 1 -4.49 38.33 8.13
C GLY A 1 -4.08 36.97 7.59
N SER A 2 -4.68 36.54 6.48
CA SER A 2 -4.33 35.27 5.84
C SER A 2 -2.98 35.40 5.12
N LEU A 3 -2.17 34.32 5.18
CA LEU A 3 -0.91 34.25 4.46
C LEU A 3 -1.16 34.15 2.94
N PRO A 4 -0.24 34.66 2.10
CA PRO A 4 -0.31 34.46 0.66
C PRO A 4 -0.40 32.99 0.28
N ARG A 5 -1.09 32.67 -0.84
CA ARG A 5 -1.22 31.28 -1.32
C ARG A 5 0.14 30.58 -1.52
N SER A 6 1.11 31.31 -2.05
CA SER A 6 2.47 30.80 -2.25
C SER A 6 3.14 30.40 -0.94
N MET A 7 2.98 31.20 0.11
CA MET A 7 3.56 30.94 1.43
C MET A 7 2.82 29.76 2.11
N ASN A 8 1.49 29.69 2.00
CA ASN A 8 0.72 28.56 2.51
C ASN A 8 1.12 27.25 1.83
N SER A 9 1.35 27.27 0.52
CA SER A 9 1.82 26.11 -0.22
C SER A 9 3.22 25.68 0.22
N PHE A 10 4.12 26.64 0.45
CA PHE A 10 5.48 26.37 0.94
C PHE A 10 5.45 25.76 2.34
N LEU A 11 4.68 26.33 3.27
CA LEU A 11 4.54 25.82 4.63
C LEU A 11 3.92 24.42 4.65
N SER A 12 2.92 24.17 3.80
CA SER A 12 2.28 22.87 3.67
C SER A 12 3.29 21.81 3.20
N ARG A 13 4.09 22.13 2.18
CA ARG A 13 5.15 21.23 1.68
C ARG A 13 6.21 20.94 2.73
N MET A 14 6.64 21.96 3.49
CA MET A 14 7.61 21.75 4.56
C MET A 14 7.07 20.87 5.68
N SER A 15 5.80 21.06 6.04
CA SER A 15 5.12 20.23 7.04
C SER A 15 5.00 18.77 6.57
N ALA A 16 4.61 18.57 5.30
CA ALA A 16 4.55 17.24 4.70
C ALA A 16 5.92 16.56 4.71
N LEU A 17 6.95 17.28 4.29
CA LEU A 17 8.32 16.73 4.24
C LEU A 17 8.83 16.31 5.61
N LYS A 18 8.59 17.12 6.65
CA LYS A 18 8.96 16.76 8.03
C LYS A 18 8.27 15.49 8.49
N ARG A 19 6.98 15.35 8.20
CA ARG A 19 6.20 14.16 8.54
C ARG A 19 6.73 12.93 7.81
N ILE A 20 7.00 13.05 6.51
CA ILE A 20 7.55 11.97 5.67
C ILE A 20 8.91 11.53 6.21
N GLN A 21 9.79 12.47 6.54
CA GLN A 21 11.11 12.18 7.10
C GLN A 21 11.01 11.48 8.46
N LYS A 22 10.09 11.91 9.31
CA LYS A 22 9.85 11.27 10.60
C LYS A 22 9.39 9.83 10.42
N GLU A 23 8.47 9.57 9.50
CA GLU A 23 7.99 8.21 9.22
C GLU A 23 9.12 7.32 8.68
N LEU A 24 10.02 7.87 7.85
CA LEU A 24 11.18 7.14 7.35
C LEU A 24 12.11 6.72 8.51
N ILE A 25 12.38 7.62 9.45
CA ILE A 25 13.18 7.33 10.63
C ILE A 25 12.51 6.24 11.48
N ASP A 26 11.22 6.37 11.72
CA ASP A 26 10.46 5.42 12.54
C ASP A 26 10.42 4.02 11.89
N LEU A 27 10.31 3.95 10.57
CA LEU A 27 10.41 2.68 9.82
C LEU A 27 11.78 2.02 9.97
N GLY A 28 12.84 2.83 10.04
CA GLY A 28 14.18 2.31 10.26
C GLY A 28 14.40 1.75 11.68
N LYS A 29 13.72 2.32 12.68
CA LYS A 29 13.81 1.88 14.07
C LYS A 29 12.92 0.71 14.39
N ASP A 30 11.70 0.69 13.84
CA ASP A 30 10.68 -0.32 14.12
C ASP A 30 9.96 -0.67 12.81
N PRO A 31 10.60 -1.44 11.93
CA PRO A 31 9.99 -1.82 10.66
C PRO A 31 8.80 -2.75 10.86
N PRO A 32 7.73 -2.61 10.06
CA PRO A 32 6.62 -3.55 10.11
C PRO A 32 7.06 -4.94 9.67
N ALA A 33 6.41 -5.98 10.21
CA ALA A 33 6.75 -7.36 9.90
C ALA A 33 6.60 -7.63 8.40
N ASN A 34 7.64 -8.17 7.79
CA ASN A 34 7.68 -8.59 6.38
C ASN A 34 7.46 -7.44 5.38
N CYS A 35 7.62 -6.20 5.82
CA CYS A 35 7.47 -5.01 4.97
C CYS A 35 8.68 -4.11 5.08
N SER A 36 8.98 -3.41 4.00
CA SER A 36 9.98 -2.35 4.00
C SER A 36 9.51 -1.22 3.08
N ALA A 37 9.98 -0.01 3.32
CA ALA A 37 9.66 1.13 2.48
C ALA A 37 10.70 2.23 2.62
N GLY A 38 10.89 3.01 1.57
CA GLY A 38 11.76 4.15 1.56
C GLY A 38 11.81 4.83 0.21
N PRO A 39 12.42 6.02 0.12
CA PRO A 39 12.54 6.74 -1.14
C PRO A 39 13.40 5.97 -2.14
N ILE A 40 13.00 6.02 -3.41
CA ILE A 40 13.76 5.42 -4.50
C ILE A 40 14.98 6.28 -4.81
N ASP A 41 14.80 7.61 -4.78
CA ASP A 41 15.83 8.61 -5.03
C ASP A 41 15.88 9.57 -3.83
N GLU A 42 17.06 9.78 -3.27
CA GLU A 42 17.27 10.70 -2.15
C GLU A 42 16.82 12.13 -2.47
N LYS A 43 16.80 12.49 -3.74
CA LYS A 43 16.37 13.83 -4.20
C LYS A 43 14.85 13.97 -4.24
N ASP A 44 14.11 12.87 -4.24
CA ASP A 44 12.64 12.88 -4.26
C ASP A 44 12.09 12.14 -3.05
N GLN A 45 11.83 12.86 -1.97
CA GLN A 45 11.30 12.31 -0.73
C GLN A 45 9.80 12.00 -0.80
N TYR A 46 9.11 12.44 -1.86
CA TYR A 46 7.66 12.23 -2.04
C TYR A 46 7.34 10.95 -2.78
N HIS A 47 8.33 10.26 -3.30
CA HIS A 47 8.13 9.02 -4.04
C HIS A 47 8.95 7.90 -3.39
N TRP A 48 8.23 6.92 -2.83
CA TRP A 48 8.83 5.76 -2.17
C TRP A 48 8.50 4.48 -2.92
N GLN A 49 9.34 3.49 -2.72
CA GLN A 49 9.04 2.10 -3.05
C GLN A 49 8.86 1.33 -1.75
N ALA A 50 7.89 0.42 -1.74
CA ALA A 50 7.71 -0.51 -0.63
C ALA A 50 7.81 -1.94 -1.13
N THR A 51 8.15 -2.85 -0.23
CA THR A 51 8.09 -4.28 -0.45
C THR A 51 7.24 -4.92 0.62
N ILE A 52 6.38 -5.85 0.21
CA ILE A 52 5.63 -6.72 1.11
C ILE A 52 5.97 -8.15 0.74
N MET A 53 6.47 -8.91 1.69
CA MET A 53 6.62 -10.35 1.54
C MET A 53 5.27 -11.00 1.77
N GLY A 54 4.87 -11.91 0.88
CA GLY A 54 3.60 -12.61 1.03
C GLY A 54 3.50 -13.29 2.40
N PRO A 55 2.39 -13.06 3.14
CA PRO A 55 2.23 -13.71 4.46
C PRO A 55 2.28 -15.22 4.37
N ASP A 56 2.89 -15.86 5.37
CA ASP A 56 3.08 -17.32 5.38
C ASP A 56 1.77 -18.11 5.36
N ASP A 57 0.70 -17.52 5.91
CA ASP A 57 -0.63 -18.12 5.98
C ASP A 57 -1.53 -17.70 4.80
N SER A 58 -0.91 -17.26 3.70
CA SER A 58 -1.63 -16.84 2.49
C SER A 58 -1.12 -17.60 1.26
N PRO A 59 -1.88 -17.62 0.15
CA PRO A 59 -1.41 -18.20 -1.11
C PRO A 59 -0.25 -17.42 -1.73
N TYR A 60 0.07 -16.24 -1.20
CA TYR A 60 1.17 -15.39 -1.68
C TYR A 60 2.49 -15.68 -0.98
N ALA A 61 2.53 -16.63 -0.03
CA ALA A 61 3.73 -16.99 0.72
C ALA A 61 4.91 -17.27 -0.20
N GLY A 62 6.08 -16.74 0.14
CA GLY A 62 7.30 -16.86 -0.65
C GLY A 62 7.45 -15.81 -1.73
N GLY A 63 6.41 -15.06 -2.06
CA GLY A 63 6.47 -13.96 -3.03
C GLY A 63 6.94 -12.66 -2.41
N VAL A 64 7.56 -11.80 -3.23
CA VAL A 64 7.93 -10.44 -2.86
C VAL A 64 7.18 -9.49 -3.77
N PHE A 65 6.37 -8.63 -3.18
CA PHE A 65 5.50 -7.71 -3.92
C PHE A 65 6.00 -6.28 -3.75
N PHE A 66 6.19 -5.60 -4.87
CA PHE A 66 6.64 -4.21 -4.89
C PHE A 66 5.44 -3.27 -5.05
N LEU A 67 5.51 -2.15 -4.35
CA LEU A 67 4.49 -1.11 -4.38
C LEU A 67 5.14 0.26 -4.60
N ASN A 68 4.42 1.14 -5.28
CA ASN A 68 4.77 2.56 -5.35
C ASN A 68 3.97 3.33 -4.31
N ILE A 69 4.63 4.31 -3.69
CA ILE A 69 4.01 5.23 -2.75
C ILE A 69 4.30 6.65 -3.21
N HIS A 70 3.24 7.43 -3.47
CA HIS A 70 3.34 8.85 -3.81
C HIS A 70 2.66 9.68 -2.73
N PHE A 71 3.43 10.51 -2.05
CA PHE A 71 2.90 11.41 -1.03
C PHE A 71 2.38 12.70 -1.67
N PRO A 72 1.17 13.15 -1.31
CA PRO A 72 0.71 14.47 -1.72
C PRO A 72 1.42 15.56 -0.94
N THR A 73 1.40 16.78 -1.47
CA THR A 73 2.05 17.92 -0.82
C THR A 73 1.38 18.35 0.49
N ASP A 74 0.15 17.93 0.71
CA ASP A 74 -0.63 18.17 1.93
C ASP A 74 -0.72 16.93 2.84
N TYR A 75 0.16 15.94 2.64
CA TYR A 75 0.30 14.80 3.55
C TYR A 75 0.67 15.30 4.96
N PRO A 76 0.12 14.80 6.05
CA PRO A 76 -0.76 13.64 6.18
C PRO A 76 -2.26 13.96 6.19
N PHE A 77 -2.70 15.14 5.77
CA PHE A 77 -4.11 15.49 5.74
C PHE A 77 -4.87 14.78 4.64
N LYS A 78 -4.14 14.36 3.59
CA LYS A 78 -4.61 13.43 2.57
C LYS A 78 -3.73 12.19 2.56
N PRO A 79 -4.29 11.04 2.18
CA PRO A 79 -3.49 9.80 2.14
C PRO A 79 -2.46 9.82 1.03
N ALA A 80 -1.41 9.02 1.19
CA ALA A 80 -0.51 8.70 0.10
C ALA A 80 -1.23 7.84 -0.94
N LYS A 81 -0.84 7.96 -2.20
CA LYS A 81 -1.30 7.09 -3.27
C LYS A 81 -0.40 5.86 -3.30
N ILE A 82 -0.99 4.70 -3.11
CA ILE A 82 -0.27 3.42 -3.04
C ILE A 82 -0.86 2.46 -4.04
N ASN A 83 0.00 1.85 -4.85
CA ASN A 83 -0.42 0.83 -5.80
C ASN A 83 0.67 -0.25 -5.93
N PHE A 84 0.23 -1.47 -6.25
CA PHE A 84 1.14 -2.57 -6.55
C PHE A 84 1.79 -2.35 -7.93
N THR A 85 3.08 -2.61 -8.01
CA THR A 85 3.80 -2.70 -9.29
C THR A 85 4.05 -4.15 -9.69
N THR A 86 4.05 -5.07 -8.72
CA THR A 86 4.05 -6.50 -8.98
C THR A 86 2.62 -6.98 -9.22
N ARG A 87 2.40 -7.77 -10.26
CA ARG A 87 1.08 -8.34 -10.54
C ARG A 87 0.69 -9.34 -9.46
N ILE A 88 -0.58 -9.28 -9.06
CA ILE A 88 -1.13 -10.13 -8.00
C ILE A 88 -2.57 -10.52 -8.33
N TYR A 89 -2.92 -11.75 -8.04
CA TYR A 89 -4.29 -12.27 -8.21
C TYR A 89 -5.03 -12.11 -6.89
N HIS A 90 -5.90 -11.10 -6.81
CA HIS A 90 -6.57 -10.74 -5.55
C HIS A 90 -7.90 -10.01 -5.83
N PRO A 91 -8.98 -10.29 -5.07
CA PRO A 91 -10.27 -9.64 -5.31
C PRO A 91 -10.27 -8.12 -5.15
N ASN A 92 -9.38 -7.58 -4.32
CA ASN A 92 -9.34 -6.16 -3.97
C ASN A 92 -8.18 -5.40 -4.63
N ILE A 93 -7.46 -6.04 -5.53
CA ILE A 93 -6.33 -5.43 -6.25
C ILE A 93 -6.48 -5.74 -7.73
N ASN A 94 -6.58 -4.69 -8.56
CA ASN A 94 -6.79 -4.87 -9.99
C ASN A 94 -5.47 -4.98 -10.78
N SER A 95 -5.58 -5.15 -12.10
CA SER A 95 -4.44 -5.30 -13.00
C SER A 95 -3.56 -4.06 -13.07
N ASN A 96 -4.08 -2.88 -12.72
CA ASN A 96 -3.31 -1.65 -12.63
C ASN A 96 -2.57 -1.50 -11.29
N GLY A 97 -2.76 -2.43 -10.37
CA GLY A 97 -2.19 -2.36 -9.04
C GLY A 97 -2.99 -1.52 -8.05
N SER A 98 -4.15 -1.00 -8.46
CA SER A 98 -5.03 -0.25 -7.55
C SER A 98 -5.55 -1.14 -6.44
N ILE A 99 -5.64 -0.58 -5.22
CA ILE A 99 -6.01 -1.30 -4.01
C ILE A 99 -7.34 -0.74 -3.49
N CYS A 100 -8.33 -1.61 -3.27
CA CYS A 100 -9.56 -1.24 -2.60
C CYS A 100 -9.38 -1.46 -1.09
N LEU A 101 -9.07 -0.39 -0.37
CA LEU A 101 -8.84 -0.40 1.07
C LEU A 101 -9.34 0.92 1.65
N ASP A 102 -10.23 0.85 2.62
CA ASP A 102 -10.93 2.01 3.18
C ASP A 102 -10.00 3.06 3.79
N ILE A 103 -8.94 2.65 4.46
CA ILE A 103 -7.97 3.57 5.07
C ILE A 103 -7.14 4.36 4.03
N LEU A 104 -7.17 3.95 2.77
CA LEU A 104 -6.56 4.70 1.67
C LEU A 104 -7.53 5.72 1.06
N LYS A 105 -8.76 5.75 1.51
CA LYS A 105 -9.85 6.58 0.99
C LYS A 105 -10.56 7.31 2.13
N GLU A 106 -11.83 6.99 2.35
CA GLU A 106 -12.72 7.69 3.29
C GLU A 106 -12.36 7.47 4.77
N GLN A 107 -11.67 6.39 5.11
CA GLN A 107 -11.24 6.11 6.49
C GLN A 107 -9.81 6.56 6.77
N TRP A 108 -9.22 7.34 5.86
CA TRP A 108 -7.89 7.91 6.11
C TRP A 108 -7.93 8.89 7.29
N SER A 109 -6.88 8.88 8.08
CA SER A 109 -6.67 9.79 9.20
C SER A 109 -5.18 10.13 9.30
N PRO A 110 -4.84 11.38 9.70
CA PRO A 110 -3.44 11.74 9.94
C PRO A 110 -2.73 10.91 11.02
N ALA A 111 -3.49 10.19 11.85
CA ALA A 111 -2.92 9.26 12.83
C ALA A 111 -2.36 7.99 12.20
N LEU A 112 -2.75 7.68 10.96
CA LEU A 112 -2.24 6.54 10.21
C LEU A 112 -0.85 6.86 9.65
N THR A 113 0.01 5.84 9.64
CA THR A 113 1.37 5.94 9.10
C THR A 113 1.53 4.96 7.95
N ILE A 114 2.58 5.12 7.14
CA ILE A 114 2.90 4.15 6.09
C ILE A 114 3.09 2.75 6.70
N SER A 115 3.73 2.66 7.87
CA SER A 115 3.87 1.39 8.58
C SER A 115 2.52 0.70 8.82
N LYS A 116 1.54 1.43 9.35
CA LYS A 116 0.19 0.90 9.60
C LYS A 116 -0.55 0.55 8.31
N VAL A 117 -0.38 1.36 7.27
CA VAL A 117 -0.99 1.10 5.97
C VAL A 117 -0.42 -0.17 5.35
N LEU A 118 0.90 -0.36 5.38
CA LEU A 118 1.54 -1.58 4.86
C LEU A 118 1.09 -2.82 5.62
N LEU A 119 0.96 -2.73 6.95
CA LEU A 119 0.42 -3.84 7.75
C LEU A 119 -1.02 -4.16 7.37
N SER A 120 -1.84 -3.14 7.10
CA SER A 120 -3.23 -3.33 6.65
C SER A 120 -3.30 -3.98 5.28
N ILE A 121 -2.42 -3.59 4.35
CA ILE A 121 -2.32 -4.23 3.03
C ILE A 121 -1.88 -5.69 3.18
N SER A 122 -0.90 -5.96 4.03
CA SER A 122 -0.45 -7.33 4.31
C SER A 122 -1.59 -8.18 4.88
N SER A 123 -2.40 -7.64 5.79
CA SER A 123 -3.58 -8.33 6.32
C SER A 123 -4.62 -8.60 5.24
N LEU A 124 -4.78 -7.68 4.28
CA LEU A 124 -5.69 -7.86 3.16
C LEU A 124 -5.28 -9.04 2.27
N LEU A 125 -3.98 -9.33 2.17
CA LEU A 125 -3.49 -10.49 1.41
C LEU A 125 -3.90 -11.81 2.09
N THR A 126 -3.96 -11.85 3.41
CA THR A 126 -4.40 -13.03 4.15
C THR A 126 -5.93 -13.16 4.15
N ASP A 127 -6.62 -12.03 4.36
CA ASP A 127 -8.08 -11.96 4.47
C ASP A 127 -8.64 -10.99 3.45
N PRO A 128 -8.90 -11.42 2.20
CA PRO A 128 -9.57 -10.60 1.21
C PRO A 128 -10.96 -10.17 1.64
N ASN A 129 -11.43 -9.04 1.11
CA ASN A 129 -12.79 -8.56 1.32
C ASN A 129 -13.62 -8.76 0.02
N PRO A 130 -14.25 -9.93 -0.16
CA PRO A 130 -14.98 -10.22 -1.38
C PRO A 130 -16.29 -9.47 -1.53
N ASP A 131 -16.77 -8.82 -0.47
CA ASP A 131 -18.03 -8.06 -0.49
C ASP A 131 -17.86 -6.63 -1.02
N ASP A 132 -16.61 -6.15 -1.08
CA ASP A 132 -16.27 -4.87 -1.71
C ASP A 132 -15.15 -5.09 -2.74
N PRO A 133 -15.44 -5.83 -3.82
CA PRO A 133 -14.39 -6.24 -4.76
C PRO A 133 -14.03 -5.15 -5.74
N LEU A 134 -12.75 -5.12 -6.11
CA LEU A 134 -12.26 -4.35 -7.24
C LEU A 134 -12.24 -5.21 -8.51
N VAL A 135 -12.16 -6.53 -8.35
CA VAL A 135 -12.19 -7.52 -9.43
C VAL A 135 -13.30 -8.53 -9.12
N PRO A 136 -14.54 -8.28 -9.59
CA PRO A 136 -15.69 -9.12 -9.24
C PRO A 136 -15.54 -10.59 -9.61
N GLU A 137 -14.86 -10.90 -10.72
CA GLU A 137 -14.62 -12.28 -11.15
C GLU A 137 -13.80 -13.06 -10.13
N ILE A 138 -12.75 -12.43 -9.60
CA ILE A 138 -11.90 -13.07 -8.58
C ILE A 138 -12.67 -13.21 -7.26
N ALA A 139 -13.45 -12.20 -6.89
CA ALA A 139 -14.28 -12.25 -5.69
C ALA A 139 -15.28 -13.40 -5.76
N HIS A 140 -15.89 -13.62 -6.94
CA HIS A 140 -16.81 -14.74 -7.15
C HIS A 140 -16.12 -16.08 -6.97
N ILE A 141 -14.93 -16.26 -7.55
CA ILE A 141 -14.15 -17.48 -7.41
C ILE A 141 -13.73 -17.69 -5.93
N TYR A 142 -13.34 -16.64 -5.25
CA TYR A 142 -13.02 -16.70 -3.82
C TYR A 142 -14.20 -17.21 -2.97
N LYS A 143 -15.42 -16.76 -3.29
CA LYS A 143 -16.63 -17.17 -2.56
C LYS A 143 -17.11 -18.58 -2.91
N THR A 144 -16.97 -18.99 -4.17
CA THR A 144 -17.59 -20.22 -4.69
C THR A 144 -16.62 -21.39 -4.84
N ASP A 145 -15.33 -21.10 -5.04
CA ASP A 145 -14.30 -22.13 -5.24
C ASP A 145 -12.96 -21.63 -4.69
N LYS A 146 -12.85 -21.62 -3.37
CA LYS A 146 -11.68 -21.10 -2.67
C LYS A 146 -10.39 -21.83 -3.03
N SER A 147 -10.47 -23.14 -3.28
CA SER A 147 -9.32 -23.94 -3.71
C SER A 147 -8.76 -23.46 -5.05
N LYS A 148 -9.65 -23.17 -6.01
CA LYS A 148 -9.26 -22.62 -7.32
C LYS A 148 -8.63 -21.23 -7.16
N TYR A 149 -9.23 -20.38 -6.31
CA TYR A 149 -8.65 -19.07 -5.99
C TYR A 149 -7.22 -19.21 -5.46
N GLU A 150 -7.01 -20.04 -4.46
CA GLU A 150 -5.71 -20.24 -3.83
C GLU A 150 -4.67 -20.79 -4.81
N THR A 151 -5.05 -21.77 -5.63
CA THR A 151 -4.17 -22.34 -6.64
C THR A 151 -3.74 -21.29 -7.65
N THR A 152 -4.68 -20.51 -8.17
CA THR A 152 -4.40 -19.45 -9.14
C THR A 152 -3.52 -18.35 -8.52
N ALA A 153 -3.82 -17.96 -7.29
CA ALA A 153 -3.03 -16.96 -6.58
C ALA A 153 -1.58 -17.42 -6.37
N ARG A 154 -1.37 -18.69 -6.02
CA ARG A 154 -0.03 -19.27 -5.90
C ARG A 154 0.71 -19.30 -7.23
N GLU A 155 0.04 -19.67 -8.30
CA GLU A 155 0.63 -19.68 -9.65
C GLU A 155 1.09 -18.29 -10.07
N TRP A 156 0.26 -17.27 -9.83
CA TRP A 156 0.62 -15.90 -10.12
C TRP A 156 1.79 -15.40 -9.25
N ALA A 157 1.82 -15.77 -7.98
CA ALA A 157 2.92 -15.42 -7.09
C ALA A 157 4.24 -15.99 -7.61
N ARG A 158 4.24 -17.25 -8.04
CA ARG A 158 5.43 -17.89 -8.62
C ARG A 158 5.86 -17.22 -9.92
N LYS A 159 4.91 -16.81 -10.75
CA LYS A 159 5.20 -16.23 -12.05
C LYS A 159 5.70 -14.78 -11.97
N TYR A 160 5.15 -13.98 -11.06
CA TYR A 160 5.37 -12.54 -11.04
C TYR A 160 6.15 -12.03 -9.81
N ALA A 161 6.17 -12.78 -8.71
CA ALA A 161 6.70 -12.33 -7.43
C ALA A 161 7.88 -13.18 -6.91
N MET A 162 8.34 -14.12 -7.71
CA MET A 162 9.49 -14.96 -7.37
C MET A 162 10.53 -14.96 -8.47
#